data_2541d7d4127b76cb0fd2f2dc9284eac5
#
_entry.id   2541d7d4127b76cb0fd2f2dc9284eac5
#
_cell.length_a   1.000
_cell.length_b   1.000
_cell.length_c   1.000
_cell.angle_alpha   90.00
_cell.angle_beta   90.00
_cell.angle_gamma   90.00
#
_symmetry.space_group_name_H-M   'P 1'
#
loop_
_entity.id
_entity.type
_entity.pdbx_description
1 polymer ?
#
loop_
_entity_poly.entity_id
_entity_poly.type
_entity_poly.pdbx_seq_one_letter_code
_entity_poly.pdbx_strand_id
1 'polypeptide(L)'
;MLLRIEAVSKSFGGFIAVRDVSLSVDRGRTACVIGPNGAGKSTLFNLITGHLQPTRGQVFFGDRDITGRPPHAICRMGIGRSFQRTNIFPRLSVFDNVQVAVLSHLGRTLNMMSPARGMVHDETLAVLDAVGLAAEAQSTSGTLSYGLQKQLELGIALASEPQVLLLDEPTAGMSPQETADTIALIGRIVRDRSLTLLFTEHDMDVVFSIAERITVLHQGAVLAEGTPEEVQKNEDVQRIYLGEAE
;
A
#
# COMPACT_ATOMS: atom_id res chain seq x y z
N MET A 1 -12.96 6.91 -12.00
CA MET A 1 -11.84 7.06 -11.06
C MET A 1 -12.28 6.56 -9.68
N LEU A 2 -11.43 5.77 -8.98
CA LEU A 2 -11.74 5.29 -7.63
C LEU A 2 -10.97 6.06 -6.56
N LEU A 3 -9.68 6.36 -6.79
CA LEU A 3 -8.87 7.22 -5.96
C LEU A 3 -8.47 8.46 -6.77
N ARG A 4 -8.67 9.67 -6.21
CA ARG A 4 -8.34 10.92 -6.87
C ARG A 4 -7.76 11.91 -5.87
N ILE A 5 -6.61 12.46 -6.23
CA ILE A 5 -5.87 13.45 -5.46
C ILE A 5 -5.83 14.72 -6.29
N GLU A 6 -6.25 15.85 -5.71
CA GLU A 6 -6.36 17.12 -6.39
C GLU A 6 -5.53 18.18 -5.69
N ALA A 7 -4.48 18.64 -6.38
CA ALA A 7 -3.62 19.76 -5.98
C ALA A 7 -3.15 19.68 -4.52
N VAL A 8 -2.84 18.46 -4.04
CA VAL A 8 -2.48 18.23 -2.65
C VAL A 8 -1.08 18.75 -2.38
N SER A 9 -0.97 19.54 -1.30
CA SER A 9 0.29 20.07 -0.81
C SER A 9 0.45 19.82 0.68
N LYS A 10 1.70 19.57 1.12
CA LYS A 10 2.06 19.41 2.52
C LYS A 10 3.34 20.13 2.85
N SER A 11 3.25 21.03 3.83
CA SER A 11 4.40 21.74 4.38
C SER A 11 4.63 21.35 5.84
N PHE A 12 5.89 21.26 6.23
CA PHE A 12 6.36 21.08 7.61
C PHE A 12 7.24 22.29 7.97
N GLY A 13 6.67 23.27 8.66
CA GLY A 13 7.35 24.56 8.84
C GLY A 13 7.67 25.22 7.49
N GLY A 14 8.95 25.49 7.24
CA GLY A 14 9.43 26.07 5.96
C GLY A 14 9.70 25.05 4.85
N PHE A 15 9.65 23.74 5.13
CA PHE A 15 9.93 22.69 4.15
C PHE A 15 8.63 22.19 3.49
N ILE A 16 8.59 22.19 2.15
CA ILE A 16 7.46 21.67 1.37
C ILE A 16 7.79 20.24 0.94
N ALA A 17 7.13 19.26 1.55
CA ALA A 17 7.36 17.85 1.26
C ALA A 17 6.54 17.33 0.07
N VAL A 18 5.35 17.94 -0.18
CA VAL A 18 4.49 17.65 -1.33
C VAL A 18 3.94 18.98 -1.81
N ARG A 19 4.02 19.23 -3.13
CA ARG A 19 3.65 20.50 -3.76
C ARG A 19 2.72 20.23 -4.94
N ASP A 20 1.47 20.63 -4.79
CA ASP A 20 0.45 20.66 -5.86
C ASP A 20 0.33 19.34 -6.64
N VAL A 21 0.40 18.23 -5.92
CA VAL A 21 0.36 16.89 -6.52
C VAL A 21 -1.08 16.53 -6.84
N SER A 22 -1.31 16.19 -8.12
CA SER A 22 -2.56 15.62 -8.60
C SER A 22 -2.28 14.28 -9.26
N LEU A 23 -3.05 13.26 -8.92
CA LEU A 23 -3.02 11.95 -9.58
C LEU A 23 -4.36 11.24 -9.40
N SER A 24 -4.63 10.27 -10.27
CA SER A 24 -5.84 9.47 -10.18
C SER A 24 -5.59 8.02 -10.51
N VAL A 25 -6.34 7.12 -9.85
CA VAL A 25 -6.31 5.68 -10.12
C VAL A 25 -7.73 5.20 -10.38
N ASP A 26 -7.93 4.59 -11.54
CA ASP A 26 -9.22 4.00 -11.90
C ASP A 26 -9.44 2.67 -11.17
N ARG A 27 -10.71 2.29 -11.02
CA ARG A 27 -11.10 1.02 -10.39
C ARG A 27 -10.47 -0.17 -11.12
N GLY A 28 -9.85 -1.09 -10.37
CA GLY A 28 -9.23 -2.29 -10.89
C GLY A 28 -7.94 -2.04 -11.67
N ARG A 29 -7.36 -0.83 -11.58
CA ARG A 29 -6.09 -0.50 -12.22
C ARG A 29 -4.94 -0.50 -11.24
N THR A 30 -3.74 -0.74 -11.76
CA THR A 30 -2.48 -0.72 -11.01
C THR A 30 -1.68 0.51 -11.39
N ALA A 31 -1.43 1.39 -10.40
CA ALA A 31 -0.60 2.57 -10.57
C ALA A 31 0.60 2.54 -9.60
N CYS A 32 1.70 3.13 -10.04
CA CYS A 32 2.92 3.26 -9.23
C CYS A 32 3.31 4.72 -9.05
N VAL A 33 3.84 5.05 -7.88
CA VAL A 33 4.49 6.34 -7.61
C VAL A 33 5.97 6.07 -7.38
N ILE A 34 6.81 6.57 -8.29
CA ILE A 34 8.27 6.46 -8.19
C ILE A 34 8.92 7.82 -7.94
N GLY A 35 10.18 7.82 -7.60
CA GLY A 35 10.97 9.03 -7.36
C GLY A 35 12.12 8.75 -6.40
N PRO A 36 13.15 9.59 -6.36
CA PRO A 36 14.29 9.44 -5.47
C PRO A 36 13.88 9.53 -3.98
N ASN A 37 14.84 9.25 -3.10
CA ASN A 37 14.65 9.42 -1.68
C ASN A 37 14.33 10.89 -1.36
N GLY A 38 13.33 11.12 -0.51
CA GLY A 38 12.87 12.48 -0.21
C GLY A 38 11.95 13.13 -1.25
N ALA A 39 11.60 12.44 -2.35
CA ALA A 39 10.69 12.97 -3.37
C ALA A 39 9.24 13.21 -2.89
N GLY A 40 8.87 12.71 -1.68
CA GLY A 40 7.54 12.93 -1.11
C GLY A 40 6.60 11.73 -1.16
N LYS A 41 7.05 10.56 -1.66
CA LYS A 41 6.22 9.35 -1.83
C LYS A 41 5.49 8.92 -0.54
N SER A 42 6.23 8.67 0.53
CA SER A 42 5.63 8.24 1.82
C SER A 42 4.78 9.36 2.44
N THR A 43 5.12 10.64 2.21
CA THR A 43 4.27 11.77 2.63
C THR A 43 2.94 11.74 1.89
N LEU A 44 2.96 11.51 0.57
CA LEU A 44 1.74 11.40 -0.24
C LEU A 44 0.87 10.23 0.25
N PHE A 45 1.44 9.06 0.52
CA PHE A 45 0.71 7.92 1.08
C PHE A 45 0.10 8.23 2.44
N ASN A 46 0.82 8.96 3.30
CA ASN A 46 0.30 9.41 4.60
C ASN A 46 -0.86 10.40 4.47
N LEU A 47 -0.85 11.24 3.44
CA LEU A 47 -1.96 12.16 3.13
C LEU A 47 -3.20 11.39 2.65
N ILE A 48 -3.03 10.42 1.76
CA ILE A 48 -4.12 9.58 1.25
C ILE A 48 -4.78 8.79 2.39
N THR A 49 -3.98 8.27 3.32
CA THR A 49 -4.46 7.40 4.41
C THR A 49 -4.82 8.13 5.69
N GLY A 50 -4.77 9.46 5.69
CA GLY A 50 -5.18 10.29 6.83
C GLY A 50 -4.21 10.32 8.01
N HIS A 51 -3.00 9.73 7.87
CA HIS A 51 -1.93 9.86 8.87
C HIS A 51 -1.35 11.27 8.91
N LEU A 52 -1.48 12.02 7.81
CA LEU A 52 -1.17 13.43 7.73
C LEU A 52 -2.35 14.17 7.12
N GLN A 53 -2.56 15.40 7.58
CA GLN A 53 -3.53 16.30 6.94
C GLN A 53 -2.81 17.15 5.89
N PRO A 54 -3.37 17.34 4.69
CA PRO A 54 -2.82 18.23 3.69
C PRO A 54 -2.90 19.68 4.17
N THR A 55 -1.95 20.49 3.73
CA THR A 55 -2.00 21.95 3.93
C THR A 55 -2.97 22.59 2.93
N ARG A 56 -3.08 22.02 1.73
CA ARG A 56 -4.00 22.40 0.64
C ARG A 56 -4.35 21.17 -0.19
N GLY A 57 -5.40 21.31 -1.00
CA GLY A 57 -5.88 20.28 -1.91
C GLY A 57 -6.77 19.26 -1.23
N GLN A 58 -7.24 18.30 -1.99
CA GLN A 58 -8.25 17.34 -1.56
C GLN A 58 -7.92 15.93 -2.03
N VAL A 59 -8.42 14.96 -1.28
CA VAL A 59 -8.32 13.52 -1.60
C VAL A 59 -9.74 12.96 -1.64
N PHE A 60 -10.06 12.24 -2.72
CA PHE A 60 -11.37 11.62 -2.93
C PHE A 60 -11.26 10.12 -3.08
N PHE A 61 -12.20 9.42 -2.49
CA PHE A 61 -12.43 8.00 -2.70
C PHE A 61 -13.82 7.79 -3.34
N GLY A 62 -13.86 7.44 -4.61
CA GLY A 62 -15.03 7.61 -5.44
C GLY A 62 -15.46 9.09 -5.46
N ASP A 63 -16.73 9.33 -5.15
CA ASP A 63 -17.30 10.68 -5.08
C ASP A 63 -17.20 11.30 -3.67
N ARG A 64 -16.56 10.62 -2.71
CA ARG A 64 -16.50 11.05 -1.32
C ARG A 64 -15.18 11.76 -1.04
N ASP A 65 -15.27 12.97 -0.49
CA ASP A 65 -14.11 13.65 0.08
C ASP A 65 -13.68 12.95 1.38
N ILE A 66 -12.42 12.48 1.38
CA ILE A 66 -11.78 11.82 2.53
C ILE A 66 -10.67 12.66 3.13
N THR A 67 -10.50 13.90 2.68
CA THR A 67 -9.43 14.80 3.10
C THR A 67 -9.40 14.97 4.61
N GLY A 68 -8.26 14.67 5.22
CA GLY A 68 -8.04 14.82 6.66
C GLY A 68 -8.89 13.92 7.56
N ARG A 69 -9.61 12.94 7.01
CA ARG A 69 -10.30 11.94 7.83
C ARG A 69 -9.30 11.07 8.57
N PRO A 70 -9.63 10.58 9.77
CA PRO A 70 -8.71 9.73 10.54
C PRO A 70 -8.49 8.37 9.84
N PRO A 71 -7.31 7.75 10.00
CA PRO A 71 -6.93 6.51 9.30
C PRO A 71 -7.93 5.37 9.44
N HIS A 72 -8.49 5.17 10.64
CA HIS A 72 -9.47 4.12 10.88
C HIS A 72 -10.77 4.31 10.08
N ALA A 73 -11.18 5.56 9.83
CA ALA A 73 -12.36 5.85 9.03
C ALA A 73 -12.07 5.60 7.53
N ILE A 74 -10.88 5.97 7.06
CA ILE A 74 -10.44 5.73 5.68
C ILE A 74 -10.31 4.23 5.41
N CYS A 75 -9.73 3.46 6.35
CA CYS A 75 -9.65 2.01 6.27
C CYS A 75 -11.04 1.36 6.14
N ARG A 76 -12.00 1.77 6.98
CA ARG A 76 -13.39 1.28 6.92
C ARG A 76 -14.13 1.66 5.64
N MET A 77 -13.68 2.67 4.93
CA MET A 77 -14.23 3.05 3.62
C MET A 77 -13.73 2.14 2.49
N GLY A 78 -12.70 1.33 2.73
CA GLY A 78 -12.15 0.37 1.77
C GLY A 78 -10.79 0.76 1.21
N ILE A 79 -9.98 1.54 1.94
CA ILE A 79 -8.58 1.81 1.60
C ILE A 79 -7.68 1.06 2.58
N GLY A 80 -7.10 -0.06 2.14
CA GLY A 80 -6.10 -0.81 2.89
C GLY A 80 -4.68 -0.30 2.62
N ARG A 81 -3.78 -0.40 3.60
CA ARG A 81 -2.37 -0.04 3.44
C ARG A 81 -1.46 -1.03 4.14
N SER A 82 -0.38 -1.45 3.46
CA SER A 82 0.81 -2.00 4.12
C SER A 82 1.77 -0.87 4.49
N PHE A 83 2.58 -1.07 5.51
CA PHE A 83 3.55 -0.08 5.95
C PHE A 83 4.98 -0.52 5.60
N GLN A 84 5.88 0.44 5.36
CA GLN A 84 7.29 0.17 5.10
C GLN A 84 7.99 -0.55 6.26
N ARG A 85 7.60 -0.24 7.51
CA ARG A 85 8.06 -0.98 8.70
C ARG A 85 7.04 -2.05 9.05
N THR A 86 7.53 -3.26 9.34
CA THR A 86 6.70 -4.40 9.71
C THR A 86 5.84 -4.10 10.93
N ASN A 87 4.52 -4.02 10.72
CA ASN A 87 3.52 -3.71 11.73
C ASN A 87 2.73 -4.98 12.11
N ILE A 88 3.45 -5.99 12.60
CA ILE A 88 2.86 -7.23 13.12
C ILE A 88 2.97 -7.28 14.64
N PHE A 89 2.17 -8.12 15.27
CA PHE A 89 2.31 -8.46 16.69
C PHE A 89 3.26 -9.66 16.80
N PRO A 90 4.58 -9.47 17.01
CA PRO A 90 5.58 -10.52 16.81
C PRO A 90 5.48 -11.67 17.81
N ARG A 91 4.75 -11.49 18.92
CA ARG A 91 4.51 -12.52 19.94
C ARG A 91 3.23 -13.32 19.70
N LEU A 92 2.38 -12.90 18.78
CA LEU A 92 1.16 -13.61 18.41
C LEU A 92 1.43 -14.59 17.26
N SER A 93 0.54 -15.55 17.08
CA SER A 93 0.57 -16.41 15.91
C SER A 93 0.25 -15.62 14.63
N VAL A 94 0.61 -16.18 13.48
CA VAL A 94 0.23 -15.67 12.17
C VAL A 94 -1.29 -15.56 12.07
N PHE A 95 -2.01 -16.59 12.54
CA PHE A 95 -3.47 -16.61 12.61
C PHE A 95 -4.01 -15.46 13.46
N ASP A 96 -3.52 -15.28 14.68
CA ASP A 96 -4.02 -14.24 15.60
C ASP A 96 -3.80 -12.83 15.04
N ASN A 97 -2.69 -12.59 14.32
CA ASN A 97 -2.42 -11.31 13.66
C ASN A 97 -3.51 -10.95 12.64
N VAL A 98 -3.86 -11.90 11.76
CA VAL A 98 -4.92 -11.70 10.76
C VAL A 98 -6.30 -11.66 11.41
N GLN A 99 -6.55 -12.53 12.39
CA GLN A 99 -7.83 -12.59 13.10
C GLN A 99 -8.20 -11.24 13.74
N VAL A 100 -7.24 -10.57 14.38
CA VAL A 100 -7.47 -9.23 14.97
C VAL A 100 -7.94 -8.24 13.91
N ALA A 101 -7.36 -8.26 12.72
CA ALA A 101 -7.74 -7.39 11.62
C ALA A 101 -9.15 -7.70 11.08
N VAL A 102 -9.47 -8.99 10.89
CA VAL A 102 -10.81 -9.45 10.48
C VAL A 102 -11.87 -9.06 11.52
N LEU A 103 -11.61 -9.30 12.81
CA LEU A 103 -12.51 -8.90 13.89
C LEU A 103 -12.75 -7.38 13.92
N SER A 104 -11.69 -6.60 13.68
CA SER A 104 -11.77 -5.13 13.61
C SER A 104 -12.63 -4.68 12.45
N HIS A 105 -12.46 -5.29 11.29
CA HIS A 105 -13.24 -4.98 10.07
C HIS A 105 -14.73 -5.26 10.29
N LEU A 106 -15.07 -6.42 10.85
CA LEU A 106 -16.45 -6.83 11.12
C LEU A 106 -17.09 -6.14 12.35
N GLY A 107 -16.36 -5.24 13.02
CA GLY A 107 -16.86 -4.53 14.20
C GLY A 107 -17.10 -5.44 15.42
N ARG A 108 -16.49 -6.63 15.47
CA ARG A 108 -16.69 -7.64 16.53
C ARG A 108 -15.68 -7.53 17.68
N THR A 109 -14.83 -6.51 17.70
CA THR A 109 -13.79 -6.31 18.72
C THR A 109 -14.31 -6.11 20.15
N LEU A 110 -15.56 -5.69 20.30
CA LEU A 110 -16.19 -5.48 21.61
C LEU A 110 -17.08 -6.64 22.06
N ASN A 111 -17.08 -7.77 21.36
CA ASN A 111 -17.82 -8.95 21.77
C ASN A 111 -17.09 -9.66 22.94
N MET A 112 -17.46 -9.32 24.15
CA MET A 112 -16.91 -9.91 25.38
C MET A 112 -17.57 -11.25 25.77
N MET A 113 -18.58 -11.71 25.04
CA MET A 113 -19.36 -12.90 25.39
C MET A 113 -18.91 -14.19 24.73
N SER A 114 -18.08 -14.10 23.70
CA SER A 114 -17.57 -15.26 22.97
C SER A 114 -16.03 -15.24 22.90
N PRO A 115 -15.37 -16.40 23.13
CA PRO A 115 -13.91 -16.46 22.99
C PRO A 115 -13.49 -16.15 21.55
N ALA A 116 -12.52 -15.27 21.38
CA ALA A 116 -12.03 -14.83 20.07
C ALA A 116 -11.57 -15.99 19.16
N ARG A 117 -11.02 -17.07 19.76
CA ARG A 117 -10.49 -18.24 19.03
C ARG A 117 -11.50 -18.96 18.12
N GLY A 118 -12.79 -18.88 18.43
CA GLY A 118 -13.85 -19.47 17.61
C GLY A 118 -14.52 -18.47 16.65
N MET A 119 -14.15 -17.19 16.73
CA MET A 119 -14.76 -16.15 15.91
C MET A 119 -13.94 -15.96 14.62
N VAL A 120 -14.65 -15.77 13.50
CA VAL A 120 -14.04 -15.44 12.18
C VAL A 120 -12.90 -16.38 11.76
N HIS A 121 -13.01 -17.67 12.12
CA HIS A 121 -11.98 -18.66 11.85
C HIS A 121 -11.80 -18.88 10.35
N ASP A 122 -12.89 -19.10 9.64
CA ASP A 122 -12.88 -19.41 8.22
C ASP A 122 -12.47 -18.18 7.39
N GLU A 123 -12.94 -17.00 7.78
CA GLU A 123 -12.55 -15.74 7.16
C GLU A 123 -11.05 -15.48 7.34
N THR A 124 -10.52 -15.77 8.53
CA THR A 124 -9.09 -15.63 8.82
C THR A 124 -8.25 -16.60 7.97
N LEU A 125 -8.66 -17.87 7.90
CA LEU A 125 -7.97 -18.87 7.06
C LEU A 125 -8.03 -18.52 5.58
N ALA A 126 -9.15 -17.99 5.08
CA ALA A 126 -9.28 -17.56 3.69
C ALA A 126 -8.33 -16.40 3.35
N VAL A 127 -8.08 -15.49 4.28
CA VAL A 127 -7.07 -14.44 4.10
C VAL A 127 -5.67 -15.05 4.10
N LEU A 128 -5.36 -15.96 5.03
CA LEU A 128 -4.05 -16.61 5.10
C LEU A 128 -3.75 -17.44 3.86
N ASP A 129 -4.74 -18.15 3.34
CA ASP A 129 -4.62 -18.92 2.10
C ASP A 129 -4.33 -18.00 0.90
N ALA A 130 -5.05 -16.87 0.80
CA ALA A 130 -4.85 -15.89 -0.26
C ALA A 130 -3.42 -15.33 -0.30
N VAL A 131 -2.77 -15.18 0.86
CA VAL A 131 -1.38 -14.70 0.95
C VAL A 131 -0.34 -15.83 1.08
N GLY A 132 -0.76 -17.11 0.99
CA GLY A 132 0.13 -18.26 1.03
C GLY A 132 0.69 -18.60 2.41
N LEU A 133 0.02 -18.18 3.49
CA LEU A 133 0.46 -18.39 4.88
C LEU A 133 -0.38 -19.39 5.66
N ALA A 134 -1.26 -20.16 5.00
CA ALA A 134 -2.13 -21.13 5.69
C ALA A 134 -1.34 -22.19 6.46
N ALA A 135 -0.21 -22.68 5.92
CA ALA A 135 0.67 -23.64 6.58
C ALA A 135 1.35 -23.06 7.84
N GLU A 136 1.57 -21.74 7.87
CA GLU A 136 2.25 -21.04 8.95
C GLU A 136 1.27 -20.46 9.98
N ALA A 137 -0.03 -20.77 9.88
CA ALA A 137 -1.08 -20.15 10.71
C ALA A 137 -0.78 -20.19 12.22
N GLN A 138 -0.19 -21.28 12.71
CA GLN A 138 0.14 -21.48 14.13
C GLN A 138 1.56 -21.03 14.51
N SER A 139 2.39 -20.66 13.53
CA SER A 139 3.75 -20.18 13.76
C SER A 139 3.74 -18.82 14.46
N THR A 140 4.69 -18.58 15.36
CA THR A 140 4.88 -17.24 15.97
C THR A 140 5.36 -16.27 14.89
N SER A 141 4.62 -15.18 14.66
CA SER A 141 4.87 -14.28 13.53
C SER A 141 6.26 -13.63 13.56
N GLY A 142 6.82 -13.39 14.74
CA GLY A 142 8.17 -12.83 14.89
C GLY A 142 9.30 -13.79 14.50
N THR A 143 9.03 -15.08 14.33
CA THR A 143 10.04 -16.09 13.91
C THR A 143 10.03 -16.35 12.41
N LEU A 144 9.09 -15.77 11.68
CA LEU A 144 9.02 -15.87 10.22
C LEU A 144 10.22 -15.19 9.54
N SER A 145 10.58 -15.67 8.35
CA SER A 145 11.50 -14.93 7.47
C SER A 145 10.93 -13.55 7.12
N TYR A 146 11.78 -12.64 6.70
CA TYR A 146 11.35 -11.28 6.36
C TYR A 146 10.28 -11.28 5.25
N GLY A 147 10.45 -12.08 4.21
CA GLY A 147 9.45 -12.22 3.14
C GLY A 147 8.09 -12.70 3.64
N LEU A 148 8.05 -13.73 4.51
CA LEU A 148 6.81 -14.22 5.11
C LEU A 148 6.16 -13.18 6.04
N GLN A 149 6.96 -12.36 6.75
CA GLN A 149 6.42 -11.24 7.53
C GLN A 149 5.75 -10.20 6.63
N LYS A 150 6.33 -9.92 5.46
CA LYS A 150 5.73 -9.03 4.45
C LYS A 150 4.44 -9.60 3.85
N GLN A 151 4.39 -10.92 3.61
CA GLN A 151 3.14 -11.58 3.21
C GLN A 151 2.08 -11.48 4.31
N LEU A 152 2.47 -11.59 5.59
CA LEU A 152 1.55 -11.41 6.72
C LEU A 152 1.01 -9.97 6.78
N GLU A 153 1.84 -8.96 6.56
CA GLU A 153 1.38 -7.56 6.47
C GLU A 153 0.37 -7.36 5.34
N LEU A 154 0.63 -7.97 4.18
CA LEU A 154 -0.32 -7.97 3.07
C LEU A 154 -1.65 -8.62 3.48
N GLY A 155 -1.61 -9.75 4.20
CA GLY A 155 -2.78 -10.41 4.74
C GLY A 155 -3.57 -9.52 5.71
N ILE A 156 -2.89 -8.84 6.62
CA ILE A 156 -3.51 -7.88 7.55
C ILE A 156 -4.21 -6.74 6.79
N ALA A 157 -3.57 -6.19 5.73
CA ALA A 157 -4.17 -5.15 4.92
C ALA A 157 -5.40 -5.67 4.14
N LEU A 158 -5.36 -6.90 3.64
CA LEU A 158 -6.47 -7.55 2.92
C LEU A 158 -7.63 -7.94 3.82
N ALA A 159 -7.40 -8.17 5.12
CA ALA A 159 -8.43 -8.51 6.09
C ALA A 159 -9.50 -7.42 6.27
N SER A 160 -9.21 -6.19 5.84
CA SER A 160 -10.18 -5.09 5.81
C SER A 160 -11.04 -5.06 4.53
N GLU A 161 -10.92 -6.06 3.65
CA GLU A 161 -11.62 -6.15 2.35
C GLU A 161 -11.53 -4.85 1.54
N PRO A 162 -10.32 -4.36 1.27
CA PRO A 162 -10.16 -3.06 0.62
C PRO A 162 -10.61 -3.09 -0.84
N GLN A 163 -11.05 -1.94 -1.36
CA GLN A 163 -11.23 -1.69 -2.80
C GLN A 163 -9.96 -1.06 -3.41
N VAL A 164 -9.20 -0.33 -2.58
CA VAL A 164 -7.88 0.23 -2.93
C VAL A 164 -6.86 -0.31 -1.94
N LEU A 165 -5.78 -0.87 -2.45
CA LEU A 165 -4.63 -1.34 -1.68
C LEU A 165 -3.45 -0.40 -1.94
N LEU A 166 -2.87 0.16 -0.88
CA LEU A 166 -1.65 0.94 -0.94
C LEU A 166 -0.49 0.10 -0.40
N LEU A 167 0.55 -0.10 -1.22
CA LEU A 167 1.76 -0.82 -0.84
C LEU A 167 2.98 0.11 -0.90
N ASP A 168 3.65 0.28 0.23
CA ASP A 168 4.81 1.15 0.36
C ASP A 168 6.08 0.30 0.33
N GLU A 169 6.76 0.26 -0.83
CA GLU A 169 7.96 -0.52 -1.11
C GLU A 169 7.81 -2.01 -0.71
N PRO A 170 6.85 -2.74 -1.33
CA PRO A 170 6.50 -4.09 -0.90
C PRO A 170 7.63 -5.10 -1.05
N THR A 171 8.63 -4.85 -1.91
CA THR A 171 9.76 -5.77 -2.16
C THR A 171 11.08 -5.29 -1.55
N ALA A 172 11.09 -4.17 -0.83
CA ALA A 172 12.31 -3.63 -0.26
C ALA A 172 13.02 -4.62 0.68
N GLY A 173 14.32 -4.84 0.44
CA GLY A 173 15.16 -5.73 1.26
C GLY A 173 15.00 -7.22 0.99
N MET A 174 14.28 -7.60 -0.07
CA MET A 174 14.11 -8.98 -0.50
C MET A 174 15.22 -9.41 -1.47
N SER A 175 15.50 -10.72 -1.50
CA SER A 175 16.30 -11.31 -2.57
C SER A 175 15.53 -11.27 -3.90
N PRO A 176 16.21 -11.42 -5.06
CA PRO A 176 15.54 -11.43 -6.37
C PRO A 176 14.42 -12.49 -6.48
N GLN A 177 14.62 -13.67 -5.88
CA GLN A 177 13.60 -14.70 -5.89
C GLN A 177 12.39 -14.32 -5.04
N GLU A 178 12.60 -13.81 -3.83
CA GLU A 178 11.51 -13.35 -2.95
C GLU A 178 10.75 -12.18 -3.58
N THR A 179 11.44 -11.28 -4.29
CA THR A 179 10.83 -10.19 -5.07
C THR A 179 9.89 -10.75 -6.13
N ALA A 180 10.38 -11.69 -6.96
CA ALA A 180 9.57 -12.29 -8.02
C ALA A 180 8.33 -13.00 -7.46
N ASP A 181 8.49 -13.76 -6.38
CA ASP A 181 7.39 -14.49 -5.72
C ASP A 181 6.36 -13.51 -5.12
N THR A 182 6.83 -12.43 -4.49
CA THR A 182 5.97 -11.39 -3.91
C THR A 182 5.18 -10.65 -4.98
N ILE A 183 5.81 -10.29 -6.08
CA ILE A 183 5.14 -9.61 -7.21
C ILE A 183 4.11 -10.52 -7.86
N ALA A 184 4.44 -11.80 -8.07
CA ALA A 184 3.48 -12.78 -8.57
C ALA A 184 2.27 -12.94 -7.64
N LEU A 185 2.50 -12.96 -6.32
CA LEU A 185 1.46 -13.02 -5.31
C LEU A 185 0.56 -11.77 -5.35
N ILE A 186 1.15 -10.56 -5.33
CA ILE A 186 0.40 -9.31 -5.42
C ILE A 186 -0.43 -9.25 -6.69
N GLY A 187 0.16 -9.58 -7.84
CA GLY A 187 -0.54 -9.60 -9.12
C GLY A 187 -1.73 -10.58 -9.16
N ARG A 188 -1.58 -11.77 -8.55
CA ARG A 188 -2.67 -12.73 -8.39
C ARG A 188 -3.78 -12.15 -7.53
N ILE A 189 -3.47 -11.63 -6.35
CA ILE A 189 -4.46 -11.06 -5.41
C ILE A 189 -5.22 -9.90 -6.05
N VAL A 190 -4.51 -8.99 -6.74
CA VAL A 190 -5.11 -7.84 -7.43
C VAL A 190 -6.13 -8.31 -8.47
N ARG A 191 -5.78 -9.30 -9.29
CA ARG A 191 -6.69 -9.86 -10.30
C ARG A 191 -7.86 -10.59 -9.67
N ASP A 192 -7.62 -11.52 -8.75
CA ASP A 192 -8.64 -12.40 -8.18
C ASP A 192 -9.69 -11.61 -7.39
N ARG A 193 -9.28 -10.53 -6.74
CA ARG A 193 -10.17 -9.66 -5.95
C ARG A 193 -10.58 -8.36 -6.66
N SER A 194 -10.16 -8.16 -7.92
CA SER A 194 -10.41 -6.94 -8.70
C SER A 194 -10.03 -5.67 -7.93
N LEU A 195 -8.90 -5.70 -7.24
CA LEU A 195 -8.41 -4.58 -6.45
C LEU A 195 -7.85 -3.47 -7.32
N THR A 196 -7.97 -2.25 -6.84
CA THR A 196 -7.18 -1.13 -7.33
C THR A 196 -5.90 -1.06 -6.53
N LEU A 197 -4.75 -1.04 -7.19
CA LEU A 197 -3.44 -1.00 -6.53
C LEU A 197 -2.76 0.34 -6.79
N LEU A 198 -2.27 0.96 -5.71
CA LEU A 198 -1.31 2.06 -5.77
C LEU A 198 -0.09 1.66 -4.93
N PHE A 199 1.08 1.63 -5.53
CA PHE A 199 2.29 1.22 -4.82
C PHE A 199 3.47 2.16 -5.07
N THR A 200 4.47 2.10 -4.19
CA THR A 200 5.76 2.74 -4.42
C THR A 200 6.82 1.67 -4.57
N GLU A 201 7.82 1.90 -5.38
CA GLU A 201 8.97 1.02 -5.57
C GLU A 201 10.18 1.80 -6.06
N HIS A 202 11.37 1.21 -5.87
CA HIS A 202 12.65 1.71 -6.38
C HIS A 202 13.21 0.83 -7.50
N ASP A 203 12.82 -0.45 -7.52
CA ASP A 203 13.22 -1.41 -8.53
C ASP A 203 12.37 -1.19 -9.79
N MET A 204 13.00 -0.70 -10.86
CA MET A 204 12.31 -0.37 -12.11
C MET A 204 11.81 -1.63 -12.83
N ASP A 205 12.46 -2.78 -12.66
CA ASP A 205 11.99 -4.04 -13.25
C ASP A 205 10.66 -4.45 -12.61
N VAL A 206 10.53 -4.28 -11.30
CA VAL A 206 9.27 -4.47 -10.57
C VAL A 206 8.21 -3.49 -11.06
N VAL A 207 8.54 -2.20 -11.13
CA VAL A 207 7.61 -1.16 -11.58
C VAL A 207 7.06 -1.47 -12.96
N PHE A 208 7.93 -1.77 -13.93
CA PHE A 208 7.52 -2.04 -15.32
C PHE A 208 6.78 -3.37 -15.49
N SER A 209 6.95 -4.31 -14.55
CA SER A 209 6.26 -5.61 -14.62
C SER A 209 4.78 -5.56 -14.27
N ILE A 210 4.35 -4.63 -13.41
CA ILE A 210 2.98 -4.62 -12.89
C ILE A 210 2.25 -3.29 -13.00
N ALA A 211 2.96 -2.15 -13.16
CA ALA A 211 2.32 -0.85 -13.25
C ALA A 211 1.70 -0.62 -14.65
N GLU A 212 0.45 -0.19 -14.68
CA GLU A 212 -0.21 0.28 -15.90
C GLU A 212 -0.03 1.79 -16.09
N ARG A 213 0.17 2.53 -14.99
CA ARG A 213 0.44 3.96 -14.96
C ARG A 213 1.47 4.29 -13.90
N ILE A 214 2.39 5.17 -14.23
CA ILE A 214 3.48 5.60 -13.35
C ILE A 214 3.41 7.11 -13.19
N THR A 215 3.45 7.56 -11.93
CA THR A 215 3.64 8.97 -11.57
C THR A 215 5.03 9.14 -10.98
N VAL A 216 5.85 9.98 -11.57
CA VAL A 216 7.20 10.30 -11.11
C VAL A 216 7.16 11.52 -10.22
N LEU A 217 7.55 11.38 -8.97
CA LEU A 217 7.71 12.50 -8.04
C LEU A 217 9.18 12.93 -7.97
N HIS A 218 9.41 14.23 -8.02
CA HIS A 218 10.71 14.85 -7.77
C HIS A 218 10.53 16.12 -6.94
N GLN A 219 11.28 16.24 -5.84
CA GLN A 219 11.23 17.41 -4.93
C GLN A 219 9.80 17.80 -4.51
N GLY A 220 8.97 16.82 -4.26
CA GLY A 220 7.59 17.00 -3.81
C GLY A 220 6.57 17.30 -4.89
N ALA A 221 6.94 17.41 -6.16
CA ALA A 221 6.05 17.70 -7.28
C ALA A 221 6.00 16.53 -8.27
N VAL A 222 4.94 16.47 -9.09
CA VAL A 222 4.88 15.53 -10.22
C VAL A 222 5.80 16.06 -11.32
N LEU A 223 6.77 15.24 -11.70
CA LEU A 223 7.68 15.50 -12.81
C LEU A 223 7.12 14.97 -14.11
N ALA A 224 6.61 13.75 -14.10
CA ALA A 224 6.05 13.08 -15.26
C ALA A 224 4.96 12.10 -14.82
N GLU A 225 4.02 11.83 -15.72
CA GLU A 225 3.00 10.81 -15.55
C GLU A 225 2.69 10.17 -16.91
N GLY A 226 2.58 8.85 -16.95
CA GLY A 226 2.30 8.12 -18.19
C GLY A 226 2.30 6.61 -18.03
N THR A 227 2.24 5.90 -19.16
CA THR A 227 2.49 4.46 -19.21
C THR A 227 3.97 4.16 -18.92
N PRO A 228 4.32 2.91 -18.58
CA PRO A 228 5.72 2.51 -18.40
C PRO A 228 6.63 2.94 -19.57
N GLU A 229 6.17 2.76 -20.80
CA GLU A 229 6.93 3.10 -22.02
C GLU A 229 7.12 4.61 -22.19
N GLU A 230 6.11 5.41 -21.84
CA GLU A 230 6.18 6.88 -21.89
C GLU A 230 7.15 7.43 -20.85
N VAL A 231 7.07 6.92 -19.62
CA VAL A 231 7.93 7.33 -18.50
C VAL A 231 9.39 6.93 -18.75
N GLN A 232 9.62 5.73 -19.30
CA GLN A 232 10.97 5.26 -19.64
C GLN A 232 11.66 6.13 -20.68
N LYS A 233 10.90 6.71 -21.63
CA LYS A 233 11.40 7.57 -22.71
C LYS A 233 11.51 9.03 -22.32
N ASN A 234 11.02 9.41 -21.15
CA ASN A 234 11.01 10.80 -20.70
C ASN A 234 12.43 11.25 -20.30
N GLU A 235 12.98 12.26 -21.00
CA GLU A 235 14.35 12.75 -20.80
C GLU A 235 14.60 13.30 -19.39
N ASP A 236 13.61 13.97 -18.80
CA ASP A 236 13.75 14.51 -17.43
C ASP A 236 13.79 13.38 -16.40
N VAL A 237 13.00 12.32 -16.61
CA VAL A 237 13.03 11.11 -15.76
C VAL A 237 14.38 10.42 -15.89
N GLN A 238 14.86 10.21 -17.12
CA GLN A 238 16.17 9.59 -17.36
C GLN A 238 17.29 10.39 -16.70
N ARG A 239 17.26 11.73 -16.79
CA ARG A 239 18.28 12.59 -16.16
C ARG A 239 18.31 12.44 -14.65
N ILE A 240 17.15 12.33 -14.00
CA ILE A 240 17.07 12.18 -12.54
C ILE A 240 17.55 10.80 -12.09
N TYR A 241 17.21 9.74 -12.82
CA TYR A 241 17.60 8.37 -12.44
C TYR A 241 19.00 7.98 -12.93
N LEU A 242 19.50 8.58 -14.03
CA LEU A 242 20.84 8.33 -14.57
C LEU A 242 21.88 9.36 -14.09
N GLY A 243 21.45 10.59 -13.75
CA GLY A 243 22.33 11.66 -13.26
C GLY A 243 22.69 11.54 -11.77
N GLU A 244 22.01 10.73 -10.99
CA GLU A 244 22.37 10.42 -9.60
C GLU A 244 23.40 9.26 -9.49
N ALA A 245 23.92 8.77 -10.62
CA ALA A 245 24.93 7.70 -10.68
C ALA A 245 26.39 8.22 -10.76
N GLU A 246 26.63 9.53 -10.45
CA GLU A 246 27.98 10.11 -10.29
C GLU A 246 28.29 10.42 -8.82
#